data_66ffbb876234fc0454ff5a08c5131c5c
#
_entry.id   66ffbb876234fc0454ff5a08c5131c5c
#
_cell.length_a   1.000
_cell.length_b   1.000
_cell.length_c   1.000
_cell.angle_alpha   90.00
_cell.angle_beta   90.00
_cell.angle_gamma   90.00
#
_symmetry.space_group_name_H-M   'P 1'
#
loop_
_entity.id
_entity.type
_entity.pdbx_description
1 polymer ?
#
loop_
_entity_poly.entity_id
_entity_poly.type
_entity_poly.pdbx_seq_one_letter_code
_entity_poly.pdbx_strand_id
1 'polypeptide(L)'
;MNLQEIITAKVPGAVYTEAGDGMFTIPVEQFHDLARYLHDDPALRFDFLRSLTGMDWGEEGLGAVYHLESTATGENVVLKVLTPSREQCGLPTVSDIWKGAELNEREVFDFFGIGFINHPDMRRLFLRDDWVGYPLRKDYDPALNPLRMTNEVSKDSAPSFELTSDGSFIRKRNVLFEEDEYVINVGPQHPATHGVLRFRVSLEGEIIKKLDVHCGYIHRGIEKLCEGLTYPQTLALTDRLGFLG
;
A
#
# COMPACT_ATOMS: atom_id res chain seq x y z
N MET A 1 32.06 2.40 -5.94
CA MET A 1 31.71 1.72 -4.69
C MET A 1 30.50 0.88 -5.00
N ASN A 2 30.49 -0.38 -4.66
CA ASN A 2 29.34 -1.23 -4.95
C ASN A 2 28.17 -0.82 -4.05
N LEU A 3 26.94 -0.81 -4.56
CA LEU A 3 25.73 -0.46 -3.81
C LEU A 3 25.61 -1.25 -2.48
N GLN A 4 25.99 -2.52 -2.51
CA GLN A 4 26.03 -3.38 -1.32
C GLN A 4 26.97 -2.83 -0.23
N GLU A 5 28.17 -2.37 -0.62
CA GLU A 5 29.14 -1.78 0.32
C GLU A 5 28.58 -0.48 0.94
N ILE A 6 27.91 0.33 0.12
CA ILE A 6 27.30 1.60 0.57
C ILE A 6 26.22 1.32 1.60
N ILE A 7 25.27 0.42 1.30
CA ILE A 7 24.15 0.10 2.20
C ILE A 7 24.67 -0.53 3.51
N THR A 8 25.60 -1.49 3.42
CA THR A 8 26.17 -2.15 4.61
C THR A 8 26.97 -1.18 5.49
N ALA A 9 27.68 -0.24 4.88
CA ALA A 9 28.40 0.79 5.62
C ALA A 9 27.46 1.78 6.30
N LYS A 10 26.33 2.13 5.65
CA LYS A 10 25.33 3.06 6.19
C LYS A 10 24.46 2.43 7.27
N VAL A 11 24.12 1.14 7.10
CA VAL A 11 23.26 0.36 8.00
C VAL A 11 24.00 -0.93 8.40
N PRO A 12 24.77 -0.93 9.50
CA PRO A 12 25.54 -2.11 9.92
C PRO A 12 24.71 -3.36 10.22
N GLY A 13 23.39 -3.19 10.47
CA GLY A 13 22.42 -4.29 10.68
C GLY A 13 21.76 -4.80 9.40
N ALA A 14 22.10 -4.25 8.23
CA ALA A 14 21.53 -4.71 6.97
C ALA A 14 22.07 -6.10 6.60
N VAL A 15 21.15 -7.01 6.25
CA VAL A 15 21.51 -8.37 5.80
C VAL A 15 21.19 -8.49 4.32
N TYR A 16 22.21 -8.79 3.52
CA TYR A 16 22.04 -9.04 2.09
C TYR A 16 21.77 -10.52 1.82
N THR A 17 20.78 -10.80 0.98
CA THR A 17 20.41 -12.15 0.53
C THR A 17 20.45 -12.18 -1.00
N GLU A 18 21.23 -13.09 -1.57
CA GLU A 18 21.40 -13.25 -3.04
C GLU A 18 20.18 -13.88 -3.74
N ALA A 19 19.10 -14.20 -3.05
CA ALA A 19 17.94 -14.83 -3.66
C ALA A 19 17.24 -13.90 -4.67
N GLY A 20 17.06 -14.37 -5.90
CA GLY A 20 16.45 -13.57 -6.98
C GLY A 20 17.35 -12.40 -7.42
N ASP A 21 16.80 -11.19 -7.46
CA ASP A 21 17.51 -9.96 -7.85
C ASP A 21 18.41 -9.40 -6.74
N GLY A 22 18.56 -10.12 -5.63
CA GLY A 22 19.24 -9.64 -4.44
C GLY A 22 18.38 -8.70 -3.60
N MET A 23 18.34 -8.92 -2.29
CA MET A 23 17.49 -8.17 -1.39
C MET A 23 18.21 -7.84 -0.08
N PHE A 24 18.05 -6.61 0.40
CA PHE A 24 18.52 -6.20 1.71
C PHE A 24 17.40 -6.24 2.74
N THR A 25 17.59 -6.99 3.82
CA THR A 25 16.73 -6.89 4.99
C THR A 25 17.27 -5.78 5.90
N ILE A 26 16.45 -4.76 6.14
CA ILE A 26 16.82 -3.54 6.86
C ILE A 26 16.09 -3.49 8.20
N PRO A 27 16.77 -3.19 9.32
CA PRO A 27 16.13 -2.91 10.60
C PRO A 27 15.16 -1.73 10.49
N VAL A 28 13.96 -1.87 11.07
CA VAL A 28 12.88 -0.88 10.95
C VAL A 28 13.29 0.52 11.44
N GLU A 29 14.11 0.59 12.48
CA GLU A 29 14.56 1.85 13.08
C GLU A 29 15.48 2.66 12.17
N GLN A 30 16.17 1.99 11.23
CA GLN A 30 17.15 2.61 10.34
C GLN A 30 16.61 2.75 8.90
N PHE A 31 15.42 2.21 8.64
CA PHE A 31 14.86 2.14 7.30
C PHE A 31 14.57 3.52 6.69
N HIS A 32 13.88 4.39 7.43
CA HIS A 32 13.50 5.71 6.92
C HIS A 32 14.72 6.58 6.58
N ASP A 33 15.75 6.56 7.45
CA ASP A 33 16.98 7.31 7.22
C ASP A 33 17.77 6.76 6.02
N LEU A 34 17.79 5.43 5.85
CA LEU A 34 18.38 4.81 4.66
C LEU A 34 17.61 5.19 3.40
N ALA A 35 16.29 5.11 3.42
CA ALA A 35 15.43 5.46 2.29
C ALA A 35 15.66 6.91 1.83
N ARG A 36 15.71 7.83 2.77
CA ARG A 36 16.03 9.24 2.50
C ARG A 36 17.44 9.43 1.95
N TYR A 37 18.42 8.73 2.51
CA TYR A 37 19.80 8.77 2.01
C TYR A 37 19.88 8.27 0.56
N LEU A 38 19.25 7.13 0.24
CA LEU A 38 19.24 6.58 -1.13
C LEU A 38 18.58 7.52 -2.14
N HIS A 39 17.53 8.24 -1.71
CA HIS A 39 16.83 9.21 -2.55
C HIS A 39 17.65 10.50 -2.77
N ASP A 40 18.19 11.08 -1.70
CA ASP A 40 18.75 12.42 -1.70
C ASP A 40 20.22 12.47 -2.15
N ASP A 41 20.98 11.36 -2.06
CA ASP A 41 22.37 11.31 -2.49
C ASP A 41 22.47 11.45 -4.02
N PRO A 42 23.18 12.50 -4.52
CA PRO A 42 23.26 12.76 -5.97
C PRO A 42 23.95 11.64 -6.78
N ALA A 43 24.77 10.81 -6.13
CA ALA A 43 25.45 9.70 -6.79
C ALA A 43 24.58 8.44 -6.91
N LEU A 44 23.59 8.29 -6.02
CA LEU A 44 22.68 7.14 -5.98
C LEU A 44 21.33 7.46 -6.62
N ARG A 45 20.68 8.50 -6.14
CA ARG A 45 19.46 9.09 -6.68
C ARG A 45 18.38 8.05 -7.00
N PHE A 46 17.98 7.26 -5.99
CA PHE A 46 16.83 6.35 -6.12
C PHE A 46 15.52 7.15 -6.04
N ASP A 47 15.22 7.88 -7.10
CA ASP A 47 14.10 8.81 -7.20
C ASP A 47 12.78 8.14 -7.58
N PHE A 48 12.78 6.85 -7.92
CA PHE A 48 11.59 6.13 -8.34
C PHE A 48 11.29 4.90 -7.46
N LEU A 49 10.14 4.93 -6.78
CA LEU A 49 9.57 3.77 -6.10
C LEU A 49 8.75 2.96 -7.12
N ARG A 50 9.33 1.87 -7.63
CA ARG A 50 8.67 1.01 -8.63
C ARG A 50 7.50 0.24 -8.04
N SER A 51 7.68 -0.28 -6.83
CA SER A 51 6.68 -1.11 -6.15
C SER A 51 6.91 -1.08 -4.65
N LEU A 52 5.82 -1.11 -3.91
CA LEU A 52 5.77 -1.34 -2.47
C LEU A 52 4.71 -2.40 -2.23
N THR A 53 5.09 -3.53 -1.64
CA THR A 53 4.21 -4.68 -1.46
C THR A 53 4.31 -5.20 -0.03
N GLY A 54 3.18 -5.43 0.61
CA GLY A 54 3.11 -6.13 1.89
C GLY A 54 3.32 -7.63 1.70
N MET A 55 3.92 -8.28 2.68
CA MET A 55 4.10 -9.73 2.67
C MET A 55 3.93 -10.32 4.07
N ASP A 56 3.38 -11.53 4.08
CA ASP A 56 3.31 -12.39 5.27
C ASP A 56 4.23 -13.60 5.05
N TRP A 57 5.35 -13.65 5.77
CA TRP A 57 6.30 -14.77 5.74
C TRP A 57 5.99 -15.85 6.78
N GLY A 58 4.80 -15.83 7.37
CA GLY A 58 4.40 -16.80 8.40
C GLY A 58 5.16 -16.58 9.71
N GLU A 59 6.00 -17.53 10.08
CA GLU A 59 6.76 -17.48 11.34
C GLU A 59 7.81 -16.37 11.37
N GLU A 60 8.36 -15.98 10.21
CA GLU A 60 9.31 -14.86 10.10
C GLU A 60 8.65 -13.49 10.35
N GLY A 61 7.31 -13.40 10.24
CA GLY A 61 6.57 -12.18 10.53
C GLY A 61 5.93 -11.52 9.32
N LEU A 62 5.46 -10.30 9.54
CA LEU A 62 4.89 -9.41 8.54
C LEU A 62 5.90 -8.34 8.15
N GLY A 63 5.75 -7.76 6.97
CA GLY A 63 6.59 -6.65 6.55
C GLY A 63 6.26 -6.16 5.16
N ALA A 64 7.11 -5.29 4.63
CA ALA A 64 6.98 -4.73 3.30
C ALA A 64 8.28 -4.86 2.51
N VAL A 65 8.13 -4.99 1.20
CA VAL A 65 9.21 -5.03 0.22
C VAL A 65 9.11 -3.81 -0.67
N TYR A 66 10.19 -3.09 -0.79
CA TYR A 66 10.33 -1.88 -1.58
C TYR A 66 11.26 -2.12 -2.75
N HIS A 67 10.79 -1.89 -3.97
CA HIS A 67 11.61 -1.91 -5.17
C HIS A 67 11.87 -0.49 -5.59
N LEU A 68 13.12 -0.07 -5.49
CA LEU A 68 13.56 1.28 -5.83
C LEU A 68 14.41 1.25 -7.10
N GLU A 69 14.28 2.29 -7.89
CA GLU A 69 15.06 2.48 -9.11
C GLU A 69 15.63 3.91 -9.16
N SER A 70 16.86 4.01 -9.59
CA SER A 70 17.46 5.28 -9.96
C SER A 70 17.19 5.55 -11.43
N THR A 71 16.38 6.55 -11.75
CA THR A 71 16.11 6.92 -13.15
C THR A 71 17.33 7.51 -13.85
N ALA A 72 18.34 7.94 -13.07
CA ALA A 72 19.56 8.50 -13.60
C ALA A 72 20.62 7.44 -13.98
N THR A 73 20.74 6.37 -13.18
CA THR A 73 21.75 5.32 -13.38
C THR A 73 21.17 4.03 -13.94
N GLY A 74 19.85 3.81 -13.82
CA GLY A 74 19.17 2.55 -14.15
C GLY A 74 19.41 1.44 -13.12
N GLU A 75 20.07 1.74 -12.00
CA GLU A 75 20.28 0.78 -10.92
C GLU A 75 19.00 0.51 -10.15
N ASN A 76 18.85 -0.74 -9.69
CA ASN A 76 17.71 -1.19 -8.89
C ASN A 76 18.18 -1.69 -7.54
N VAL A 77 17.35 -1.51 -6.50
CA VAL A 77 17.58 -2.09 -5.18
C VAL A 77 16.25 -2.58 -4.60
N VAL A 78 16.32 -3.72 -3.92
CA VAL A 78 15.18 -4.31 -3.21
C VAL A 78 15.45 -4.27 -1.72
N LEU A 79 14.55 -3.61 -0.96
CA LEU A 79 14.63 -3.50 0.48
C LEU A 79 13.47 -4.24 1.11
N LYS A 80 13.75 -5.15 2.04
CA LYS A 80 12.79 -5.84 2.90
C LYS A 80 12.84 -5.22 4.29
N VAL A 81 11.69 -4.88 4.84
CA VAL A 81 11.56 -4.38 6.20
C VAL A 81 10.49 -5.20 6.91
N LEU A 82 10.86 -5.79 8.05
CA LEU A 82 9.93 -6.56 8.88
C LEU A 82 9.36 -5.67 9.98
N THR A 83 8.11 -5.91 10.33
CA THR A 83 7.50 -5.30 11.52
C THR A 83 8.11 -5.92 12.79
N PRO A 84 8.11 -5.21 13.93
CA PRO A 84 8.66 -5.73 15.19
C PRO A 84 7.99 -7.03 15.65
N SER A 85 6.69 -7.16 15.43
CA SER A 85 5.92 -8.38 15.69
C SER A 85 4.67 -8.44 14.80
N ARG A 86 3.93 -9.55 14.90
CA ARG A 86 2.62 -9.68 14.20
C ARG A 86 1.52 -8.83 14.84
N GLU A 87 1.66 -8.45 16.11
CA GLU A 87 0.74 -7.58 16.84
C GLU A 87 1.13 -6.10 16.65
N GLN A 88 2.43 -5.80 16.72
CA GLN A 88 2.98 -4.46 16.50
C GLN A 88 3.38 -4.26 15.04
N CYS A 89 2.37 -4.15 14.19
CA CYS A 89 2.54 -4.07 12.75
C CYS A 89 2.78 -2.63 12.27
N GLY A 90 3.80 -1.94 12.78
CA GLY A 90 4.13 -0.57 12.42
C GLY A 90 5.43 -0.45 11.63
N LEU A 91 5.40 0.27 10.51
CA LEU A 91 6.57 0.69 9.73
C LEU A 91 6.59 2.21 9.60
N PRO A 92 7.75 2.86 9.45
CA PRO A 92 7.77 4.28 9.11
C PRO A 92 7.25 4.48 7.68
N THR A 93 6.45 5.55 7.47
CA THR A 93 6.04 5.94 6.11
C THR A 93 7.24 6.42 5.29
N VAL A 94 7.16 6.25 3.99
CA VAL A 94 8.08 6.87 3.03
C VAL A 94 7.33 7.75 2.02
N SER A 95 6.07 8.07 2.30
CA SER A 95 5.24 8.97 1.48
C SER A 95 5.74 10.42 1.47
N ASP A 96 6.56 10.79 2.45
CA ASP A 96 7.29 12.07 2.49
C ASP A 96 8.48 12.10 1.54
N ILE A 97 9.00 10.94 1.13
CA ILE A 97 10.10 10.78 0.18
C ILE A 97 9.54 10.53 -1.23
N TRP A 98 8.71 9.50 -1.38
CA TRP A 98 8.07 9.14 -2.65
C TRP A 98 6.54 9.29 -2.54
N LYS A 99 5.98 10.25 -3.26
CA LYS A 99 4.52 10.48 -3.23
C LYS A 99 3.68 9.27 -3.66
N GLY A 100 4.19 8.43 -4.54
CA GLY A 100 3.53 7.18 -4.93
C GLY A 100 3.35 6.17 -3.79
N ALA A 101 4.17 6.26 -2.74
CA ALA A 101 4.05 5.39 -1.57
C ALA A 101 2.72 5.57 -0.82
N GLU A 102 2.13 6.76 -0.83
CA GLU A 102 0.89 7.06 -0.10
C GLU A 102 -0.23 6.05 -0.40
N LEU A 103 -0.49 5.75 -1.67
CA LEU A 103 -1.52 4.79 -2.04
C LEU A 103 -1.07 3.34 -1.83
N ASN A 104 0.19 3.02 -2.10
CA ASN A 104 0.73 1.68 -1.91
C ASN A 104 0.77 1.28 -0.42
N GLU A 105 1.12 2.21 0.47
CA GLU A 105 1.08 1.99 1.92
C GLU A 105 -0.36 1.75 2.41
N ARG A 106 -1.35 2.45 1.87
CA ARG A 106 -2.77 2.19 2.15
C ARG A 106 -3.21 0.81 1.66
N GLU A 107 -2.73 0.34 0.52
CA GLU A 107 -2.98 -1.01 0.01
C GLU A 107 -2.40 -2.07 0.95
N VAL A 108 -1.14 -1.90 1.38
CA VAL A 108 -0.48 -2.78 2.34
C VAL A 108 -1.22 -2.82 3.68
N PHE A 109 -1.66 -1.66 4.17
CA PHE A 109 -2.52 -1.61 5.35
C PHE A 109 -3.83 -2.36 5.14
N ASP A 110 -4.49 -2.14 4.01
CA ASP A 110 -5.81 -2.71 3.73
C ASP A 110 -5.80 -4.24 3.70
N PHE A 111 -4.77 -4.85 3.13
CA PHE A 111 -4.68 -6.29 2.95
C PHE A 111 -3.90 -7.04 4.04
N PHE A 112 -2.91 -6.40 4.67
CA PHE A 112 -2.04 -7.04 5.67
C PHE A 112 -2.17 -6.46 7.08
N GLY A 113 -2.78 -5.28 7.23
CA GLY A 113 -2.86 -4.58 8.52
C GLY A 113 -1.53 -4.08 9.02
N ILE A 114 -0.62 -3.75 8.10
CA ILE A 114 0.63 -3.08 8.44
C ILE A 114 0.36 -1.59 8.41
N GLY A 115 0.48 -0.93 9.56
CA GLY A 115 0.29 0.51 9.65
C GLY A 115 1.58 1.28 9.34
N PHE A 116 1.42 2.50 8.86
CA PHE A 116 2.56 3.35 8.55
C PHE A 116 2.55 4.58 9.46
N ILE A 117 3.61 4.72 10.26
CA ILE A 117 3.78 5.80 11.21
C ILE A 117 3.97 7.11 10.43
N ASN A 118 3.23 8.16 10.82
CA ASN A 118 3.19 9.47 10.17
C ASN A 118 2.62 9.47 8.73
N HIS A 119 1.89 8.43 8.33
CA HIS A 119 1.18 8.46 7.05
C HIS A 119 0.07 9.55 7.06
N PRO A 120 -0.06 10.37 6.00
CA PRO A 120 -0.99 11.50 6.00
C PRO A 120 -2.46 11.08 6.00
N ASP A 121 -2.81 9.94 5.39
CA ASP A 121 -4.19 9.49 5.22
C ASP A 121 -4.30 7.95 5.26
N MET A 122 -4.26 7.36 6.44
CA MET A 122 -4.34 5.90 6.62
C MET A 122 -5.79 5.44 6.63
N ARG A 123 -6.38 5.26 5.46
CA ARG A 123 -7.73 4.70 5.23
C ARG A 123 -7.64 3.44 4.37
N ARG A 124 -8.65 2.57 4.47
CA ARG A 124 -8.79 1.46 3.51
C ARG A 124 -8.89 2.00 2.09
N LEU A 125 -8.39 1.24 1.14
CA LEU A 125 -8.33 1.64 -0.28
C LEU A 125 -9.30 0.82 -1.15
N PHE A 126 -9.26 -0.51 -1.04
CA PHE A 126 -10.02 -1.45 -1.86
C PHE A 126 -11.16 -2.12 -1.10
N LEU A 127 -10.93 -2.46 0.16
CA LEU A 127 -11.91 -3.15 0.98
C LEU A 127 -12.93 -2.17 1.57
N ARG A 128 -14.09 -2.70 1.90
CA ARG A 128 -15.14 -1.91 2.56
C ARG A 128 -14.71 -1.50 3.96
N ASP A 129 -15.24 -0.38 4.44
CA ASP A 129 -14.93 0.16 5.77
C ASP A 129 -15.34 -0.76 6.93
N ASP A 130 -16.33 -1.64 6.70
CA ASP A 130 -16.81 -2.63 7.67
C ASP A 130 -16.11 -3.99 7.55
N TRP A 131 -15.13 -4.13 6.69
CA TRP A 131 -14.39 -5.38 6.50
C TRP A 131 -13.63 -5.75 7.77
N VAL A 132 -13.77 -7.02 8.19
CA VAL A 132 -13.12 -7.56 9.38
C VAL A 132 -11.86 -8.33 9.00
N GLY A 133 -10.73 -7.96 9.60
CA GLY A 133 -9.44 -8.61 9.36
C GLY A 133 -8.74 -8.13 8.09
N TYR A 134 -7.72 -8.90 7.69
CA TYR A 134 -6.78 -8.56 6.61
C TYR A 134 -6.59 -9.79 5.71
N PRO A 135 -7.16 -9.78 4.49
CA PRO A 135 -7.36 -11.01 3.72
C PRO A 135 -6.07 -11.67 3.20
N LEU A 136 -4.97 -10.93 3.03
CA LEU A 136 -3.72 -11.52 2.55
C LEU A 136 -2.81 -12.04 3.67
N ARG A 137 -3.21 -11.88 4.93
CA ARG A 137 -2.56 -12.62 6.02
C ARG A 137 -2.82 -14.12 5.90
N LYS A 138 -1.83 -14.93 6.25
CA LYS A 138 -1.94 -16.40 6.21
C LYS A 138 -2.88 -16.96 7.29
N ASP A 139 -3.09 -16.23 8.37
CA ASP A 139 -3.99 -16.56 9.48
C ASP A 139 -5.42 -16.01 9.28
N TYR A 140 -5.72 -15.43 8.13
CA TYR A 140 -7.04 -14.86 7.83
C TYR A 140 -8.12 -15.92 7.64
N ASP A 141 -9.25 -15.76 8.36
CA ASP A 141 -10.45 -16.59 8.21
C ASP A 141 -11.49 -15.88 7.32
N PRO A 142 -11.79 -16.40 6.11
CA PRO A 142 -12.80 -15.83 5.22
C PRO A 142 -14.22 -15.83 5.81
N ALA A 143 -14.52 -16.70 6.79
CA ALA A 143 -15.83 -16.76 7.42
C ALA A 143 -16.19 -15.50 8.23
N LEU A 144 -15.20 -14.67 8.58
CA LEU A 144 -15.41 -13.39 9.26
C LEU A 144 -16.20 -12.38 8.41
N ASN A 145 -16.13 -12.52 7.09
CA ASN A 145 -16.79 -11.62 6.14
C ASN A 145 -17.73 -12.38 5.22
N PRO A 146 -18.91 -12.80 5.71
CA PRO A 146 -19.91 -13.44 4.85
C PRO A 146 -20.32 -12.47 3.73
N LEU A 147 -20.57 -13.02 2.54
CA LEU A 147 -21.04 -12.26 1.39
C LEU A 147 -22.30 -11.44 1.77
N ARG A 148 -22.11 -10.15 1.94
CA ARG A 148 -23.22 -9.21 2.14
C ARG A 148 -23.40 -8.42 0.86
N MET A 149 -24.55 -8.55 0.24
CA MET A 149 -24.97 -7.66 -0.83
C MET A 149 -25.50 -6.38 -0.20
N THR A 150 -24.61 -5.50 0.25
CA THR A 150 -25.00 -4.18 0.74
C THR A 150 -24.71 -3.15 -0.34
N ASN A 151 -25.76 -2.41 -0.71
CA ASN A 151 -25.64 -1.24 -1.58
C ASN A 151 -25.30 0.02 -0.76
N GLU A 152 -24.50 -0.11 0.29
CA GLU A 152 -24.15 1.06 1.09
C GLU A 152 -23.27 2.00 0.27
N VAL A 153 -23.84 3.12 -0.06
CA VAL A 153 -23.13 4.27 -0.63
C VAL A 153 -22.12 4.75 0.42
N SER A 154 -20.88 4.92 0.02
CA SER A 154 -19.85 5.51 0.88
C SER A 154 -20.37 6.84 1.45
N LYS A 155 -20.37 6.96 2.76
CA LYS A 155 -20.77 8.18 3.47
C LYS A 155 -19.69 9.26 3.28
N ASP A 156 -20.03 10.53 3.54
CA ASP A 156 -19.08 11.67 3.44
C ASP A 156 -17.99 11.65 4.51
N SER A 157 -17.98 10.63 5.33
CA SER A 157 -16.93 10.35 6.30
C SER A 157 -16.42 8.93 6.15
N ALA A 158 -15.11 8.76 6.09
CA ALA A 158 -14.47 7.45 6.11
C ALA A 158 -13.66 7.29 7.40
N PRO A 159 -13.59 6.07 7.97
CA PRO A 159 -12.70 5.81 9.09
C PRO A 159 -11.26 5.91 8.63
N SER A 160 -10.45 6.67 9.34
CA SER A 160 -9.00 6.61 9.27
C SER A 160 -8.45 5.90 10.49
N PHE A 161 -7.22 5.45 10.38
CA PHE A 161 -6.55 4.71 11.42
C PHE A 161 -5.23 5.40 11.76
N GLU A 162 -4.97 5.57 13.03
CA GLU A 162 -3.71 6.09 13.54
C GLU A 162 -3.02 4.98 14.34
N LEU A 163 -1.76 4.72 14.00
CA LEU A 163 -0.96 3.77 14.75
C LEU A 163 -0.46 4.41 16.03
N THR A 164 -0.75 3.78 17.16
CA THR A 164 -0.27 4.21 18.48
C THR A 164 1.11 3.66 18.76
N SER A 165 1.78 4.23 19.78
CA SER A 165 3.13 3.81 20.16
C SER A 165 3.21 2.36 20.69
N ASP A 166 2.08 1.77 21.11
CA ASP A 166 1.96 0.37 21.53
C ASP A 166 1.67 -0.58 20.34
N GLY A 167 1.57 -0.06 19.12
CA GLY A 167 1.30 -0.83 17.91
C GLY A 167 -0.18 -1.10 17.63
N SER A 168 -1.08 -0.56 18.46
CA SER A 168 -2.52 -0.66 18.22
C SER A 168 -3.02 0.44 17.27
N PHE A 169 -4.20 0.21 16.65
CA PHE A 169 -4.82 1.20 15.78
C PHE A 169 -5.97 1.92 16.49
N ILE A 170 -5.91 3.25 16.54
CA ILE A 170 -7.05 4.09 16.92
C ILE A 170 -7.83 4.42 15.65
N ARG A 171 -9.13 4.05 15.64
CA ARG A 171 -10.05 4.42 14.57
C ARG A 171 -10.54 5.84 14.80
N LYS A 172 -10.29 6.72 13.84
CA LYS A 172 -10.80 8.08 13.81
C LYS A 172 -11.87 8.23 12.72
N ARG A 173 -12.82 9.11 12.93
CA ARG A 173 -13.78 9.52 11.90
C ARG A 173 -13.24 10.78 11.22
N ASN A 174 -12.92 10.67 9.94
CA ASN A 174 -12.58 11.83 9.14
C ASN A 174 -13.81 12.31 8.38
N VAL A 175 -14.08 13.59 8.44
CA VAL A 175 -15.03 14.25 7.55
C VAL A 175 -14.26 14.64 6.29
N LEU A 176 -14.61 14.02 5.17
CA LEU A 176 -13.92 14.26 3.89
C LEU A 176 -14.42 15.54 3.22
N PHE A 177 -15.72 15.77 3.30
CA PHE A 177 -16.40 16.95 2.73
C PHE A 177 -17.26 17.61 3.80
N GLU A 178 -17.28 18.92 3.80
CA GLU A 178 -18.12 19.72 4.70
C GLU A 178 -19.55 19.84 4.15
N GLU A 179 -20.51 20.20 5.01
CA GLU A 179 -21.94 20.23 4.64
C GLU A 179 -22.26 21.28 3.56
N ASP A 180 -21.44 22.31 3.45
CA ASP A 180 -21.61 23.42 2.49
C ASP A 180 -20.80 23.22 1.20
N GLU A 181 -20.01 22.16 1.10
CA GLU A 181 -19.22 21.86 -0.11
C GLU A 181 -20.11 21.29 -1.23
N TYR A 182 -19.93 21.81 -2.45
CA TYR A 182 -20.56 21.24 -3.63
C TYR A 182 -19.79 20.02 -4.11
N VAL A 183 -20.31 18.84 -3.83
CA VAL A 183 -19.67 17.56 -4.15
C VAL A 183 -20.37 16.86 -5.31
N ILE A 184 -19.65 16.55 -6.36
CA ILE A 184 -20.11 15.74 -7.49
C ILE A 184 -19.48 14.35 -7.48
N ASN A 185 -20.23 13.36 -7.99
CA ASN A 185 -19.74 12.00 -8.21
C ASN A 185 -19.50 11.79 -9.71
N VAL A 186 -18.28 11.36 -10.05
CA VAL A 186 -17.89 10.93 -11.38
C VAL A 186 -17.61 9.43 -11.34
N GLY A 187 -18.41 8.65 -12.03
CA GLY A 187 -18.38 7.18 -11.94
C GLY A 187 -19.32 6.60 -10.87
N PRO A 188 -19.31 5.26 -10.62
CA PRO A 188 -18.35 4.25 -11.13
C PRO A 188 -18.46 3.95 -12.63
N GLN A 189 -19.58 4.20 -13.28
CA GLN A 189 -19.73 4.08 -14.70
C GLN A 189 -19.81 5.48 -15.34
N HIS A 190 -18.72 5.89 -15.97
CA HIS A 190 -18.63 7.19 -16.62
C HIS A 190 -17.69 7.10 -17.84
N PRO A 191 -18.04 7.70 -18.98
CA PRO A 191 -17.20 7.63 -20.19
C PRO A 191 -15.77 8.12 -20.00
N ALA A 192 -15.57 9.13 -19.16
CA ALA A 192 -14.24 9.71 -18.90
C ALA A 192 -13.30 8.80 -18.09
N THR A 193 -13.82 7.81 -17.37
CA THR A 193 -12.97 6.94 -16.52
C THR A 193 -12.47 5.69 -17.24
N HIS A 194 -12.98 5.39 -18.44
CA HIS A 194 -12.62 4.22 -19.25
C HIS A 194 -12.66 2.88 -18.49
N GLY A 195 -13.40 2.80 -17.38
CA GLY A 195 -13.49 1.63 -16.51
C GLY A 195 -14.39 1.90 -15.32
N VAL A 196 -14.26 1.07 -14.27
CA VAL A 196 -15.11 1.17 -13.07
C VAL A 196 -14.32 1.87 -11.95
N LEU A 197 -14.35 3.18 -11.98
CA LEU A 197 -13.67 4.04 -11.01
C LEU A 197 -14.60 5.19 -10.63
N ARG A 198 -14.69 5.50 -9.34
CA ARG A 198 -15.49 6.60 -8.82
C ARG A 198 -14.60 7.67 -8.21
N PHE A 199 -14.86 8.90 -8.60
CA PHE A 199 -14.32 10.08 -7.94
C PHE A 199 -15.44 10.83 -7.23
N ARG A 200 -15.19 11.27 -6.01
CA ARG A 200 -15.96 12.32 -5.37
C ARG A 200 -15.13 13.58 -5.40
N VAL A 201 -15.68 14.63 -5.97
CA VAL A 201 -14.95 15.86 -6.25
C VAL A 201 -15.68 17.03 -5.63
N SER A 202 -15.02 17.75 -4.72
CA SER A 202 -15.51 19.03 -4.22
C SER A 202 -15.05 20.14 -5.16
N LEU A 203 -16.00 20.96 -5.60
CA LEU A 203 -15.77 22.02 -6.57
C LEU A 203 -16.08 23.40 -6.00
N GLU A 204 -15.26 24.37 -6.38
CA GLU A 204 -15.58 25.81 -6.29
C GLU A 204 -15.59 26.40 -7.69
N GLY A 205 -16.78 26.53 -8.26
CA GLY A 205 -16.93 26.82 -9.68
C GLY A 205 -16.37 25.66 -10.52
N GLU A 206 -15.32 25.93 -11.31
CA GLU A 206 -14.62 24.94 -12.13
C GLU A 206 -13.32 24.40 -11.49
N ILE A 207 -12.99 24.90 -10.30
CA ILE A 207 -11.75 24.53 -9.59
C ILE A 207 -12.02 23.33 -8.67
N ILE A 208 -11.20 22.28 -8.80
CA ILE A 208 -11.22 21.12 -7.90
C ILE A 208 -10.53 21.51 -6.59
N LYS A 209 -11.26 21.48 -5.47
CA LYS A 209 -10.73 21.72 -4.13
C LYS A 209 -10.26 20.43 -3.46
N LYS A 210 -11.09 19.40 -3.51
CA LYS A 210 -10.81 18.10 -2.90
C LYS A 210 -11.18 16.99 -3.86
N LEU A 211 -10.40 15.92 -3.84
CA LEU A 211 -10.64 14.72 -4.62
C LEU A 211 -10.54 13.50 -3.70
N ASP A 212 -11.57 12.68 -3.71
CA ASP A 212 -11.58 11.39 -3.03
C ASP A 212 -11.79 10.28 -4.07
N VAL A 213 -10.84 9.35 -4.11
CA VAL A 213 -10.79 8.28 -5.11
C VAL A 213 -11.31 6.99 -4.51
N HIS A 214 -12.33 6.40 -5.14
CA HIS A 214 -12.87 5.10 -4.79
C HIS A 214 -12.55 4.09 -5.88
N CYS A 215 -11.61 3.22 -5.59
CA CYS A 215 -11.28 2.04 -6.38
C CYS A 215 -11.85 0.77 -5.72
N GLY A 216 -11.59 -0.39 -6.31
CA GLY A 216 -12.02 -1.67 -5.74
C GLY A 216 -13.32 -2.24 -6.29
N TYR A 217 -14.06 -1.53 -7.14
CA TYR A 217 -15.32 -2.03 -7.72
C TYR A 217 -15.16 -3.32 -8.53
N ILE A 218 -14.01 -3.52 -9.14
CA ILE A 218 -13.65 -4.73 -9.88
C ILE A 218 -12.58 -5.56 -9.15
N HIS A 219 -12.26 -5.23 -7.91
CA HIS A 219 -11.34 -5.99 -7.10
C HIS A 219 -11.95 -7.36 -6.74
N ARG A 220 -11.27 -8.44 -7.13
CA ARG A 220 -11.76 -9.82 -7.01
C ARG A 220 -10.98 -10.65 -6.02
N GLY A 221 -10.02 -10.08 -5.29
CA GLY A 221 -9.13 -10.81 -4.39
C GLY A 221 -8.27 -11.83 -5.13
N ILE A 222 -7.73 -11.46 -6.30
CA ILE A 222 -7.00 -12.35 -7.20
C ILE A 222 -5.80 -12.98 -6.50
N GLU A 223 -5.05 -12.21 -5.71
CA GLU A 223 -3.90 -12.67 -4.95
C GLU A 223 -4.31 -13.80 -3.98
N LYS A 224 -5.40 -13.61 -3.25
CA LYS A 224 -5.91 -14.61 -2.31
C LYS A 224 -6.42 -15.86 -3.03
N LEU A 225 -7.04 -15.70 -4.18
CA LEU A 225 -7.49 -16.83 -5.00
C LEU A 225 -6.30 -17.62 -5.55
N CYS A 226 -5.23 -16.96 -5.96
CA CYS A 226 -4.03 -17.59 -6.48
C CYS A 226 -3.32 -18.48 -5.45
N GLU A 227 -3.40 -18.17 -4.16
CA GLU A 227 -2.81 -19.01 -3.10
C GLU A 227 -3.34 -20.44 -3.09
N GLY A 228 -4.59 -20.65 -3.52
CA GLY A 228 -5.24 -21.96 -3.57
C GLY A 228 -5.16 -22.66 -4.94
N LEU A 229 -4.48 -22.10 -5.93
CA LEU A 229 -4.47 -22.58 -7.30
C LEU A 229 -3.06 -23.01 -7.76
N THR A 230 -3.01 -23.92 -8.74
CA THR A 230 -1.77 -24.24 -9.46
C THR A 230 -1.48 -23.16 -10.51
N TYR A 231 -0.21 -22.99 -10.92
CA TYR A 231 0.18 -22.01 -11.94
C TYR A 231 -0.68 -22.05 -13.23
N PRO A 232 -0.99 -23.23 -13.83
CA PRO A 232 -1.89 -23.26 -14.98
C PRO A 232 -3.30 -22.76 -14.70
N GLN A 233 -3.81 -22.94 -13.49
CA GLN A 233 -5.15 -22.46 -13.10
C GLN A 233 -5.18 -20.94 -12.89
N THR A 234 -4.07 -20.31 -12.53
CA THR A 234 -3.99 -18.85 -12.36
C THR A 234 -4.10 -18.09 -13.69
N LEU A 235 -3.81 -18.75 -14.82
CA LEU A 235 -3.93 -18.12 -16.16
C LEU A 235 -5.32 -17.54 -16.40
N ALA A 236 -6.38 -18.24 -15.97
CA ALA A 236 -7.76 -17.76 -16.13
C ALA A 236 -8.06 -16.46 -15.31
N LEU A 237 -7.28 -16.20 -14.27
CA LEU A 237 -7.40 -15.00 -13.45
C LEU A 237 -6.58 -13.85 -14.03
N THR A 238 -5.35 -14.15 -14.46
CA THR A 238 -4.40 -13.14 -14.96
C THR A 238 -4.76 -12.63 -16.36
N ASP A 239 -5.36 -13.47 -17.21
CA ASP A 239 -5.85 -13.10 -18.54
C ASP A 239 -6.83 -11.92 -18.53
N ARG A 240 -7.57 -11.74 -17.44
CA ARG A 240 -8.52 -10.64 -17.28
C ARG A 240 -7.93 -9.34 -16.70
N LEU A 241 -6.69 -9.32 -16.28
CA LEU A 241 -6.02 -8.12 -15.81
C LEU A 241 -5.61 -7.19 -16.96
N GLY A 242 -5.36 -7.76 -18.13
CA GLY A 242 -5.01 -7.03 -19.35
C GLY A 242 -6.05 -7.22 -20.43
N PHE A 243 -7.20 -6.53 -20.34
CA PHE A 243 -8.30 -6.68 -21.31
C PHE A 243 -7.97 -6.19 -22.73
N LEU A 244 -6.81 -5.58 -22.93
CA LEU A 244 -6.33 -5.00 -24.20
C LEU A 244 -4.92 -5.50 -24.59
N GLY A 245 -4.45 -6.57 -23.99
CA GLY A 245 -3.16 -7.21 -24.33
C GLY A 245 -3.34 -8.33 -25.36
#